data_55c278c042fb600a2f71a9d663436f70
#
_entry.id   55c278c042fb600a2f71a9d663436f70
#
_cell.length_a   1.000
_cell.length_b   1.000
_cell.length_c   1.000
_cell.angle_alpha   90.00
_cell.angle_beta   90.00
_cell.angle_gamma   90.00
#
_symmetry.space_group_name_H-M   'P 1'
#
loop_
_entity.id
_entity.type
_entity.pdbx_description
1 polymer ?
#
loop_
_entity_poly.entity_id
_entity_poly.type
_entity_poly.pdbx_seq_one_letter_code
_entity_poly.pdbx_strand_id
1 'polypeptide(L)'
;MIKSVLPLSAIIALRFFGLFLVLPVISVYAINFEGATPTLVGIVIGGYALTQMLFQIPFGVMSDKFGRKGTIIFGLLIFAIGSIICALSTDIYTLIFGRLLQGAGSIGAVVTAMISDLVKEEQRPKAMAVMGSSIAFAFAISMIAGPTIGAAFGVESLFYITLFLALASIFVLMKFVPNPPQITHTYKEKAKLGEILGNPNLIKMNITNFLQKGLMTFAFMIIPMTLIKNFDWQMAELWKVYFSCMNFGNNCMAPAAILAEKKGKFKEILIIGIILFAISYLVIGFSSSATVFVIGVVIFFIGFNMHEPIMQSLAAKFAKVHQRGLVLGIFTSAGYVGTFLGGLLGGAFYESASMNTLVIVIAVVCILWAILIITMPNPTKKKFIYLSLDEYKLENSGKLETNSIEEWYINNTENIIAIKYDSDLISDIEVKNLLK
;
A
#
# COMPACT_ATOMS: atom_id res chain seq x y z
N MET A 1 -17.76 -9.05 -13.88
CA MET A 1 -16.66 -8.35 -13.22
C MET A 1 -17.12 -7.52 -12.02
N ILE A 2 -17.86 -6.41 -12.19
CA ILE A 2 -18.20 -5.48 -11.08
C ILE A 2 -18.92 -6.15 -9.91
N LYS A 3 -19.90 -7.02 -10.17
CA LYS A 3 -20.68 -7.73 -9.12
C LYS A 3 -19.83 -8.57 -8.16
N SER A 4 -18.68 -9.11 -8.61
CA SER A 4 -17.80 -9.94 -7.79
C SER A 4 -16.66 -9.13 -7.17
N VAL A 5 -16.15 -8.11 -7.88
CA VAL A 5 -15.01 -7.29 -7.45
C VAL A 5 -15.43 -6.27 -6.39
N LEU A 6 -16.59 -5.63 -6.54
CA LEU A 6 -17.03 -4.56 -5.65
C LEU A 6 -17.19 -5.01 -4.19
N PRO A 7 -17.84 -6.15 -3.87
CA PRO A 7 -17.93 -6.63 -2.49
C PRO A 7 -16.55 -6.94 -1.87
N LEU A 8 -15.64 -7.55 -2.61
CA LEU A 8 -14.28 -7.84 -2.13
C LEU A 8 -13.47 -6.55 -1.93
N SER A 9 -13.61 -5.58 -2.85
CA SER A 9 -13.00 -4.26 -2.69
C SER A 9 -13.55 -3.52 -1.49
N ALA A 10 -14.86 -3.66 -1.21
CA ALA A 10 -15.47 -3.08 -0.01
C ALA A 10 -14.92 -3.73 1.28
N ILE A 11 -14.78 -5.06 1.32
CA ILE A 11 -14.22 -5.77 2.48
C ILE A 11 -12.81 -5.27 2.81
N ILE A 12 -11.94 -5.19 1.81
CA ILE A 12 -10.57 -4.72 2.05
C ILE A 12 -10.53 -3.22 2.40
N ALA A 13 -11.40 -2.41 1.77
CA ALA A 13 -11.53 -0.99 2.08
C ALA A 13 -12.03 -0.76 3.51
N LEU A 14 -13.04 -1.48 3.98
CA LEU A 14 -13.56 -1.40 5.35
C LEU A 14 -12.51 -1.81 6.39
N ARG A 15 -11.74 -2.85 6.10
CA ARG A 15 -10.63 -3.25 6.97
C ARG A 15 -9.55 -2.17 7.07
N PHE A 16 -9.13 -1.60 5.92
CA PHE A 16 -8.14 -0.53 5.91
C PHE A 16 -8.71 0.77 6.49
N PHE A 17 -9.98 1.06 6.28
CA PHE A 17 -10.65 2.18 6.94
C PHE A 17 -10.52 2.08 8.46
N GLY A 18 -10.81 0.92 9.05
CA GLY A 18 -10.63 0.69 10.49
C GLY A 18 -9.18 0.87 10.96
N LEU A 19 -8.19 0.40 10.18
CA LEU A 19 -6.77 0.61 10.49
C LEU A 19 -6.36 2.08 10.43
N PHE A 20 -6.84 2.81 9.43
CA PHE A 20 -6.47 4.20 9.18
C PHE A 20 -7.23 5.18 10.08
N LEU A 21 -8.42 4.79 10.56
CA LEU A 21 -9.29 5.64 11.38
C LEU A 21 -8.61 6.15 12.65
N VAL A 22 -7.74 5.34 13.24
CA VAL A 22 -7.01 5.68 14.46
C VAL A 22 -5.70 6.43 14.21
N LEU A 23 -5.10 6.32 13.01
CA LEU A 23 -3.77 6.88 12.72
C LEU A 23 -3.63 8.37 13.03
N PRO A 24 -4.61 9.23 12.67
CA PRO A 24 -4.49 10.68 12.89
C PRO A 24 -4.48 11.10 14.36
N VAL A 25 -4.87 10.24 15.28
CA VAL A 25 -5.04 10.57 16.71
C VAL A 25 -4.32 9.63 17.66
N ILE A 26 -3.84 8.48 17.18
CA ILE A 26 -3.33 7.41 18.05
C ILE A 26 -2.10 7.81 18.84
N SER A 27 -1.23 8.69 18.32
CA SER A 27 -0.02 9.12 19.02
C SER A 27 -0.35 9.94 20.27
N VAL A 28 -1.30 10.86 20.17
CA VAL A 28 -1.74 11.68 21.30
C VAL A 28 -2.64 10.94 22.29
N TYR A 29 -3.29 9.88 21.83
CA TYR A 29 -4.04 8.98 22.71
C TYR A 29 -3.12 8.05 23.48
N ALA A 30 -2.24 7.33 22.76
CA ALA A 30 -1.39 6.30 23.34
C ALA A 30 -0.35 6.85 24.34
N ILE A 31 0.09 8.11 24.19
CA ILE A 31 1.08 8.72 25.10
C ILE A 31 0.54 8.91 26.53
N ASN A 32 -0.78 8.90 26.70
CA ASN A 32 -1.43 9.06 28.02
C ASN A 32 -1.65 7.73 28.74
N PHE A 33 -1.30 6.59 28.14
CA PHE A 33 -1.44 5.28 28.79
C PHE A 33 -0.37 5.05 29.84
N GLU A 34 -0.69 4.22 30.84
CA GLU A 34 0.28 3.79 31.85
C GLU A 34 1.47 3.07 31.17
N GLY A 35 2.67 3.48 31.56
CA GLY A 35 3.93 2.97 31.00
C GLY A 35 4.27 3.46 29.59
N ALA A 36 3.53 4.44 29.03
CA ALA A 36 3.80 4.95 27.71
C ALA A 36 5.11 5.75 27.65
N THR A 37 5.89 5.44 26.60
CA THR A 37 7.03 6.24 26.15
C THR A 37 6.83 6.57 24.67
N PRO A 38 7.44 7.63 24.12
CA PRO A 38 7.36 7.94 22.70
C PRO A 38 7.76 6.75 21.81
N THR A 39 8.76 5.97 22.23
CA THR A 39 9.18 4.75 21.51
C THR A 39 8.06 3.69 21.46
N LEU A 40 7.39 3.43 22.61
CA LEU A 40 6.28 2.47 22.66
C LEU A 40 5.07 2.97 21.86
N VAL A 41 4.80 4.27 21.89
CA VAL A 41 3.77 4.89 21.03
C VAL A 41 4.11 4.69 19.55
N GLY A 42 5.36 4.82 19.15
CA GLY A 42 5.82 4.49 17.80
C GLY A 42 5.54 3.03 17.43
N ILE A 43 5.71 2.09 18.37
CA ILE A 43 5.33 0.67 18.17
C ILE A 43 3.81 0.51 18.06
N VAL A 44 3.00 1.24 18.81
CA VAL A 44 1.54 1.22 18.66
C VAL A 44 1.13 1.63 17.24
N ILE A 45 1.78 2.66 16.68
CA ILE A 45 1.48 3.17 15.34
C ILE A 45 1.90 2.16 14.26
N GLY A 46 3.13 1.66 14.33
CA GLY A 46 3.74 0.82 13.28
C GLY A 46 3.62 -0.68 13.49
N GLY A 47 3.34 -1.15 14.72
CA GLY A 47 3.43 -2.57 15.10
C GLY A 47 2.51 -3.49 14.32
N TYR A 48 1.32 -3.04 13.95
CA TYR A 48 0.42 -3.82 13.10
C TYR A 48 1.05 -4.22 11.76
N ALA A 49 1.92 -3.37 11.21
CA ALA A 49 2.57 -3.66 9.94
C ALA A 49 3.60 -4.78 10.05
N LEU A 50 4.31 -4.89 11.18
CA LEU A 50 5.25 -5.98 11.43
C LEU A 50 4.55 -7.34 11.36
N THR A 51 3.45 -7.51 12.10
CA THR A 51 2.70 -8.76 12.09
C THR A 51 1.98 -9.00 10.76
N GLN A 52 1.51 -7.94 10.10
CA GLN A 52 0.93 -8.05 8.76
C GLN A 52 1.94 -8.58 7.74
N MET A 53 3.20 -8.14 7.80
CA MET A 53 4.27 -8.68 6.98
C MET A 53 4.53 -10.17 7.28
N LEU A 54 4.67 -10.52 8.55
CA LEU A 54 4.96 -11.89 8.97
C LEU A 54 3.87 -12.89 8.59
N PHE A 55 2.61 -12.49 8.71
CA PHE A 55 1.46 -13.36 8.45
C PHE A 55 0.94 -13.32 7.01
N GLN A 56 1.42 -12.43 6.16
CA GLN A 56 0.96 -12.33 4.78
C GLN A 56 1.18 -13.61 3.97
N ILE A 57 2.39 -14.21 4.08
CA ILE A 57 2.70 -15.47 3.39
C ILE A 57 1.95 -16.65 4.01
N PRO A 58 1.95 -16.87 5.34
CA PRO A 58 1.14 -17.91 5.96
C PRO A 58 -0.34 -17.87 5.58
N PHE A 59 -0.96 -16.69 5.55
CA PHE A 59 -2.35 -16.54 5.12
C PHE A 59 -2.54 -16.87 3.64
N GLY A 60 -1.60 -16.51 2.78
CA GLY A 60 -1.59 -16.90 1.38
C GLY A 60 -1.63 -18.42 1.22
N VAL A 61 -0.68 -19.13 1.84
CA VAL A 61 -0.59 -20.59 1.83
C VAL A 61 -1.85 -21.24 2.44
N MET A 62 -2.34 -20.70 3.56
CA MET A 62 -3.55 -21.19 4.21
C MET A 62 -4.77 -21.06 3.27
N SER A 63 -4.86 -19.96 2.53
CA SER A 63 -5.96 -19.72 1.60
C SER A 63 -5.96 -20.66 0.39
N ASP A 64 -4.80 -21.12 -0.02
CA ASP A 64 -4.67 -22.12 -1.08
C ASP A 64 -5.10 -23.53 -0.60
N LYS A 65 -4.86 -23.85 0.67
CA LYS A 65 -5.20 -25.16 1.26
C LYS A 65 -6.63 -25.25 1.79
N PHE A 66 -7.09 -24.24 2.52
CA PHE A 66 -8.38 -24.25 3.24
C PHE A 66 -9.45 -23.41 2.56
N GLY A 67 -9.10 -22.78 1.42
CA GLY A 67 -10.00 -21.93 0.63
C GLY A 67 -9.98 -20.46 1.02
N ARG A 68 -10.26 -19.62 0.02
CA ARG A 68 -10.17 -18.14 0.14
C ARG A 68 -11.09 -17.58 1.21
N LYS A 69 -12.40 -17.95 1.17
CA LYS A 69 -13.40 -17.39 2.11
C LYS A 69 -13.10 -17.72 3.56
N GLY A 70 -12.81 -18.98 3.87
CA GLY A 70 -12.50 -19.42 5.23
C GLY A 70 -11.31 -18.66 5.82
N THR A 71 -10.27 -18.47 5.02
CA THR A 71 -9.07 -17.72 5.42
C THR A 71 -9.37 -16.23 5.65
N ILE A 72 -10.18 -15.60 4.80
CA ILE A 72 -10.60 -14.20 4.99
C ILE A 72 -11.42 -14.04 6.28
N ILE A 73 -12.38 -14.96 6.55
CA ILE A 73 -13.17 -14.94 7.80
C ILE A 73 -12.24 -15.06 9.00
N PHE A 74 -11.33 -16.02 9.00
CA PHE A 74 -10.38 -16.22 10.09
C PHE A 74 -9.53 -14.98 10.36
N GLY A 75 -8.99 -14.34 9.30
CA GLY A 75 -8.23 -13.11 9.43
C GLY A 75 -9.05 -11.91 9.95
N LEU A 76 -10.31 -11.79 9.52
CA LEU A 76 -11.21 -10.74 10.02
C LEU A 76 -11.60 -10.98 11.48
N LEU A 77 -11.72 -12.22 11.93
CA LEU A 77 -11.95 -12.54 13.35
C LEU A 77 -10.74 -12.17 14.22
N ILE A 78 -9.52 -12.49 13.77
CA ILE A 78 -8.29 -12.04 14.46
C ILE A 78 -8.25 -10.53 14.54
N PHE A 79 -8.54 -9.83 13.43
CA PHE A 79 -8.60 -8.39 13.37
C PHE A 79 -9.65 -7.79 14.33
N ALA A 80 -10.84 -8.41 14.42
CA ALA A 80 -11.90 -8.02 15.32
C ALA A 80 -11.50 -8.22 16.80
N ILE A 81 -10.88 -9.35 17.15
CA ILE A 81 -10.37 -9.60 18.50
C ILE A 81 -9.31 -8.58 18.89
N GLY A 82 -8.36 -8.30 17.98
CA GLY A 82 -7.36 -7.25 18.19
C GLY A 82 -7.99 -5.87 18.42
N SER A 83 -9.09 -5.57 17.72
CA SER A 83 -9.83 -4.31 17.89
C SER A 83 -10.51 -4.20 19.25
N ILE A 84 -11.10 -5.29 19.76
CA ILE A 84 -11.67 -5.35 21.13
C ILE A 84 -10.57 -5.12 22.17
N ILE A 85 -9.42 -5.80 22.03
CA ILE A 85 -8.30 -5.62 22.96
C ILE A 85 -7.83 -4.17 22.96
N CYS A 86 -7.67 -3.53 21.80
CA CYS A 86 -7.32 -2.11 21.73
C CYS A 86 -8.37 -1.20 22.39
N ALA A 87 -9.68 -1.49 22.20
CA ALA A 87 -10.76 -0.71 22.77
C ALA A 87 -10.81 -0.78 24.31
N LEU A 88 -10.44 -1.94 24.87
CA LEU A 88 -10.47 -2.20 26.31
C LEU A 88 -9.09 -2.00 27.00
N SER A 89 -8.06 -1.59 26.26
CA SER A 89 -6.73 -1.42 26.79
C SER A 89 -6.68 -0.27 27.81
N THR A 90 -5.99 -0.51 28.92
CA THR A 90 -5.74 0.48 29.99
C THR A 90 -4.26 0.83 30.12
N ASP A 91 -3.38 0.02 29.55
CA ASP A 91 -1.93 0.20 29.54
C ASP A 91 -1.38 0.08 28.11
N ILE A 92 -0.16 0.61 27.92
CA ILE A 92 0.46 0.67 26.59
C ILE A 92 0.79 -0.71 26.01
N TYR A 93 1.12 -1.70 26.84
CA TYR A 93 1.51 -3.04 26.37
C TYR A 93 0.30 -3.80 25.85
N THR A 94 -0.85 -3.70 26.53
CA THR A 94 -2.12 -4.25 26.06
C THR A 94 -2.55 -3.62 24.74
N LEU A 95 -2.37 -2.29 24.60
CA LEU A 95 -2.64 -1.60 23.33
C LEU A 95 -1.72 -2.08 22.21
N ILE A 96 -0.41 -2.24 22.46
CA ILE A 96 0.55 -2.81 21.51
C ILE A 96 0.12 -4.22 21.09
N PHE A 97 -0.21 -5.09 22.05
CA PHE A 97 -0.65 -6.45 21.76
C PHE A 97 -1.89 -6.48 20.85
N GLY A 98 -2.88 -5.64 21.15
CA GLY A 98 -4.07 -5.50 20.30
C GLY A 98 -3.72 -5.04 18.87
N ARG A 99 -2.80 -4.09 18.72
CA ARG A 99 -2.32 -3.61 17.41
C ARG A 99 -1.56 -4.69 16.64
N LEU A 100 -0.69 -5.44 17.32
CA LEU A 100 -0.01 -6.61 16.71
C LEU A 100 -1.02 -7.66 16.24
N LEU A 101 -2.05 -7.93 17.03
CA LEU A 101 -3.09 -8.88 16.67
C LEU A 101 -3.95 -8.38 15.49
N GLN A 102 -4.28 -7.08 15.44
CA GLN A 102 -4.93 -6.48 14.26
C GLN A 102 -4.12 -6.72 12.98
N GLY A 103 -2.79 -6.55 13.03
CA GLY A 103 -1.92 -6.82 11.89
C GLY A 103 -1.86 -8.30 11.51
N ALA A 104 -1.87 -9.21 12.50
CA ALA A 104 -1.83 -10.66 12.27
C ALA A 104 -3.02 -11.16 11.43
N GLY A 105 -4.17 -10.47 11.46
CA GLY A 105 -5.30 -10.74 10.56
C GLY A 105 -5.04 -10.30 9.12
N SER A 106 -3.96 -10.78 8.49
CA SER A 106 -3.44 -10.32 7.19
C SER A 106 -4.20 -10.89 6.00
N ILE A 107 -5.34 -10.31 5.64
CA ILE A 107 -6.19 -10.80 4.53
C ILE A 107 -5.88 -10.16 3.17
N GLY A 108 -5.01 -9.15 3.09
CA GLY A 108 -4.79 -8.37 1.88
C GLY A 108 -4.40 -9.20 0.66
N ALA A 109 -3.40 -10.08 0.81
CA ALA A 109 -2.96 -10.99 -0.25
C ALA A 109 -4.06 -11.98 -0.67
N VAL A 110 -4.84 -12.49 0.31
CA VAL A 110 -5.92 -13.46 0.08
C VAL A 110 -7.06 -12.83 -0.72
N VAL A 111 -7.47 -11.59 -0.37
CA VAL A 111 -8.50 -10.83 -1.10
C VAL A 111 -8.02 -10.53 -2.52
N THR A 112 -6.77 -10.11 -2.70
CA THR A 112 -6.19 -9.87 -4.02
C THR A 112 -6.17 -11.14 -4.88
N ALA A 113 -5.78 -12.28 -4.30
CA ALA A 113 -5.82 -13.57 -4.98
C ALA A 113 -7.26 -13.96 -5.34
N MET A 114 -8.22 -13.80 -4.42
CA MET A 114 -9.63 -14.12 -4.68
C MET A 114 -10.23 -13.24 -5.78
N ILE A 115 -9.88 -11.94 -5.84
CA ILE A 115 -10.29 -11.09 -6.96
C ILE A 115 -9.72 -11.62 -8.27
N SER A 116 -8.43 -12.01 -8.28
CA SER A 116 -7.77 -12.57 -9.48
C SER A 116 -8.39 -13.89 -9.94
N ASP A 117 -8.89 -14.70 -9.00
CA ASP A 117 -9.57 -15.98 -9.29
C ASP A 117 -10.99 -15.77 -9.87
N LEU A 118 -11.64 -14.64 -9.56
CA LEU A 118 -13.02 -14.33 -9.97
C LEU A 118 -13.14 -13.52 -11.28
N VAL A 119 -12.03 -13.00 -11.81
CA VAL A 119 -12.01 -12.16 -13.00
C VAL A 119 -11.06 -12.72 -14.07
N LYS A 120 -11.41 -12.53 -15.35
CA LYS A 120 -10.53 -12.87 -16.46
C LYS A 120 -9.20 -12.13 -16.36
N GLU A 121 -8.13 -12.74 -16.85
CA GLU A 121 -6.76 -12.22 -16.75
C GLU A 121 -6.63 -10.81 -17.36
N GLU A 122 -7.23 -10.57 -18.49
CA GLU A 122 -7.31 -9.26 -19.16
C GLU A 122 -7.97 -8.18 -18.27
N GLN A 123 -8.91 -8.57 -17.41
CA GLN A 123 -9.66 -7.66 -16.54
C GLN A 123 -9.01 -7.44 -15.17
N ARG A 124 -7.99 -8.23 -14.80
CA ARG A 124 -7.29 -8.13 -13.49
C ARG A 124 -6.75 -6.72 -13.22
N PRO A 125 -6.10 -6.01 -14.17
CA PRO A 125 -5.63 -4.65 -13.90
C PRO A 125 -6.76 -3.69 -13.52
N LYS A 126 -7.90 -3.79 -14.19
CA LYS A 126 -9.11 -3.02 -13.89
C LYS A 126 -9.66 -3.33 -12.49
N ALA A 127 -9.73 -4.62 -12.15
CA ALA A 127 -10.22 -5.07 -10.84
C ALA A 127 -9.31 -4.58 -9.70
N MET A 128 -7.98 -4.64 -9.88
CA MET A 128 -7.01 -4.12 -8.91
C MET A 128 -7.10 -2.59 -8.79
N ALA A 129 -7.37 -1.88 -9.87
CA ALA A 129 -7.61 -0.43 -9.83
C ALA A 129 -8.85 -0.07 -9.00
N VAL A 130 -9.95 -0.83 -9.14
CA VAL A 130 -11.17 -0.65 -8.31
C VAL A 130 -10.86 -0.90 -6.84
N MET A 131 -10.12 -1.97 -6.52
CA MET A 131 -9.70 -2.28 -5.16
C MET A 131 -8.82 -1.16 -4.58
N GLY A 132 -7.81 -0.72 -5.32
CA GLY A 132 -6.90 0.34 -4.91
C GLY A 132 -7.61 1.68 -4.68
N SER A 133 -8.54 2.05 -5.57
CA SER A 133 -9.36 3.26 -5.42
C SER A 133 -10.26 3.19 -4.19
N SER A 134 -10.82 2.01 -3.88
CA SER A 134 -11.65 1.81 -2.68
C SER A 134 -10.83 1.98 -1.40
N ILE A 135 -9.58 1.49 -1.37
CA ILE A 135 -8.65 1.68 -0.25
C ILE A 135 -8.27 3.16 -0.10
N ALA A 136 -7.95 3.84 -1.21
CA ALA A 136 -7.59 5.27 -1.19
C ALA A 136 -8.76 6.14 -0.70
N PHE A 137 -9.98 5.82 -1.10
CA PHE A 137 -11.18 6.49 -0.62
C PHE A 137 -11.42 6.26 0.88
N ALA A 138 -11.25 5.01 1.34
CA ALA A 138 -11.30 4.67 2.76
C ALA A 138 -10.26 5.45 3.57
N PHE A 139 -9.02 5.56 3.07
CA PHE A 139 -7.97 6.36 3.68
C PHE A 139 -8.37 7.83 3.81
N ALA A 140 -8.83 8.45 2.73
CA ALA A 140 -9.22 9.86 2.74
C ALA A 140 -10.34 10.17 3.75
N ILE A 141 -11.38 9.31 3.82
CA ILE A 141 -12.46 9.50 4.78
C ILE A 141 -11.98 9.27 6.21
N SER A 142 -11.15 8.26 6.45
CA SER A 142 -10.66 7.93 7.79
C SER A 142 -9.82 9.05 8.40
N MET A 143 -9.05 9.78 7.59
CA MET A 143 -8.25 10.92 8.05
C MET A 143 -9.09 12.07 8.61
N ILE A 144 -10.32 12.23 8.11
CA ILE A 144 -11.26 13.25 8.59
C ILE A 144 -12.11 12.69 9.73
N ALA A 145 -12.64 11.48 9.56
CA ALA A 145 -13.54 10.86 10.54
C ALA A 145 -12.84 10.52 11.86
N GLY A 146 -11.57 10.08 11.82
CA GLY A 146 -10.82 9.70 13.01
C GLY A 146 -10.75 10.80 14.07
N PRO A 147 -10.19 11.97 13.77
CA PRO A 147 -10.14 13.08 14.73
C PRO A 147 -11.53 13.56 15.18
N THR A 148 -12.49 13.62 14.26
CA THR A 148 -13.84 14.10 14.55
C THR A 148 -14.58 13.17 15.52
N ILE A 149 -14.58 11.87 15.23
CA ILE A 149 -15.24 10.85 16.06
C ILE A 149 -14.45 10.65 17.36
N GLY A 150 -13.12 10.58 17.29
CA GLY A 150 -12.27 10.41 18.48
C GLY A 150 -12.39 11.56 19.46
N ALA A 151 -12.55 12.79 19.01
CA ALA A 151 -12.78 13.94 19.87
C ALA A 151 -14.19 13.95 20.49
N ALA A 152 -15.21 13.48 19.78
CA ALA A 152 -16.61 13.50 20.24
C ALA A 152 -16.94 12.32 21.17
N PHE A 153 -16.40 11.14 20.93
CA PHE A 153 -16.78 9.87 21.57
C PHE A 153 -15.63 9.11 22.23
N GLY A 154 -14.41 9.70 22.27
CA GLY A 154 -13.21 9.02 22.71
C GLY A 154 -12.56 8.15 21.60
N VAL A 155 -11.24 7.97 21.69
CA VAL A 155 -10.48 7.19 20.67
C VAL A 155 -10.81 5.70 20.75
N GLU A 156 -11.26 5.20 21.90
CA GLU A 156 -11.75 3.83 22.09
C GLU A 156 -12.91 3.51 21.14
N SER A 157 -13.77 4.50 20.84
CA SER A 157 -14.90 4.34 19.92
C SER A 157 -14.45 3.97 18.51
N LEU A 158 -13.27 4.42 18.09
CA LEU A 158 -12.69 4.10 16.77
C LEU A 158 -12.36 2.61 16.65
N PHE A 159 -11.91 1.99 17.75
CA PHE A 159 -11.67 0.55 17.78
C PHE A 159 -12.98 -0.26 17.80
N TYR A 160 -14.03 0.23 18.47
CA TYR A 160 -15.37 -0.38 18.39
C TYR A 160 -15.95 -0.29 16.98
N ILE A 161 -15.80 0.85 16.30
CA ILE A 161 -16.18 1.00 14.89
C ILE A 161 -15.39 0.00 14.03
N THR A 162 -14.08 -0.14 14.25
CA THR A 162 -13.23 -1.10 13.54
C THR A 162 -13.72 -2.54 13.73
N LEU A 163 -14.11 -2.91 14.95
CA LEU A 163 -14.73 -4.21 15.26
C LEU A 163 -16.01 -4.41 14.43
N PHE A 164 -16.91 -3.42 14.47
CA PHE A 164 -18.18 -3.51 13.73
C PHE A 164 -17.95 -3.66 12.22
N LEU A 165 -17.01 -2.92 11.67
CA LEU A 165 -16.63 -3.02 10.24
C LEU A 165 -16.03 -4.37 9.87
N ALA A 166 -15.27 -5.00 10.77
CA ALA A 166 -14.75 -6.35 10.56
C ALA A 166 -15.88 -7.37 10.51
N LEU A 167 -16.85 -7.31 11.44
CA LEU A 167 -18.03 -8.17 11.46
C LEU A 167 -18.92 -7.95 10.24
N ALA A 168 -19.15 -6.68 9.86
CA ALA A 168 -19.89 -6.33 8.66
C ALA A 168 -19.21 -6.88 7.40
N SER A 169 -17.87 -6.87 7.34
CA SER A 169 -17.09 -7.45 6.25
C SER A 169 -17.28 -8.96 6.14
N ILE A 170 -17.37 -9.68 7.27
CA ILE A 170 -17.69 -11.11 7.29
C ILE A 170 -19.09 -11.36 6.70
N PHE A 171 -20.07 -10.55 7.11
CA PHE A 171 -21.42 -10.66 6.57
C PHE A 171 -21.47 -10.41 5.06
N VAL A 172 -20.79 -9.37 4.57
CA VAL A 172 -20.69 -9.04 3.14
C VAL A 172 -20.02 -10.20 2.38
N LEU A 173 -18.94 -10.79 2.93
CA LEU A 173 -18.25 -11.92 2.33
C LEU A 173 -19.16 -13.15 2.17
N MET A 174 -19.91 -13.48 3.21
CA MET A 174 -20.78 -14.64 3.21
C MET A 174 -21.97 -14.49 2.26
N LYS A 175 -22.56 -13.29 2.19
CA LYS A 175 -23.82 -13.05 1.44
C LYS A 175 -23.60 -12.69 -0.02
N PHE A 176 -22.58 -11.89 -0.34
CA PHE A 176 -22.44 -11.25 -1.65
C PHE A 176 -21.28 -11.74 -2.49
N VAL A 177 -20.32 -12.47 -1.91
CA VAL A 177 -19.16 -12.94 -2.66
C VAL A 177 -19.36 -14.40 -3.09
N PRO A 178 -19.24 -14.74 -4.38
CA PRO A 178 -19.30 -16.12 -4.84
C PRO A 178 -18.07 -16.91 -4.39
N ASN A 179 -18.15 -18.25 -4.41
CA ASN A 179 -16.98 -19.08 -4.24
C ASN A 179 -16.11 -19.01 -5.51
N PRO A 180 -14.80 -18.78 -5.39
CA PRO A 180 -13.93 -18.75 -6.54
C PRO A 180 -13.79 -20.16 -7.14
N PRO A 181 -13.69 -20.29 -8.48
CA PRO A 181 -13.29 -21.53 -9.10
C PRO A 181 -11.85 -21.88 -8.70
N GLN A 182 -11.54 -23.19 -8.64
CA GLN A 182 -10.14 -23.61 -8.46
C GLN A 182 -9.42 -23.41 -9.80
N ILE A 183 -8.53 -22.42 -9.86
CA ILE A 183 -7.73 -22.12 -11.05
C ILE A 183 -6.34 -22.74 -10.84
N THR A 184 -5.98 -23.69 -11.71
CA THR A 184 -4.64 -24.24 -11.78
C THR A 184 -3.84 -23.50 -12.85
N HIS A 185 -2.99 -22.56 -12.41
CA HIS A 185 -2.03 -21.90 -13.29
C HIS A 185 -0.78 -22.78 -13.45
N THR A 186 -0.52 -23.25 -14.67
CA THR A 186 0.70 -23.97 -15.01
C THR A 186 1.69 -23.01 -15.70
N TYR A 187 2.46 -22.28 -14.88
CA TYR A 187 3.65 -21.62 -15.40
C TYR A 187 4.77 -22.66 -15.57
N LYS A 188 5.45 -22.67 -16.72
CA LYS A 188 6.61 -23.54 -16.97
C LYS A 188 7.79 -23.25 -16.04
N GLU A 189 7.96 -22.00 -15.63
CA GLU A 189 9.04 -21.56 -14.77
C GLU A 189 8.51 -21.15 -13.38
N LYS A 190 9.25 -21.57 -12.33
CA LYS A 190 8.99 -21.13 -10.94
C LYS A 190 9.77 -19.86 -10.67
N ALA A 191 9.13 -18.89 -9.99
CA ALA A 191 9.79 -17.68 -9.53
C ALA A 191 10.95 -18.02 -8.57
N LYS A 192 12.14 -17.52 -8.86
CA LYS A 192 13.33 -17.70 -8.01
C LYS A 192 13.57 -16.44 -7.19
N LEU A 193 13.55 -16.58 -5.87
CA LEU A 193 13.76 -15.45 -4.94
C LEU A 193 15.11 -14.74 -5.17
N GLY A 194 16.16 -15.50 -5.46
CA GLY A 194 17.50 -14.95 -5.70
C GLY A 194 17.59 -14.01 -6.91
N GLU A 195 16.84 -14.30 -8.00
CA GLU A 195 16.79 -13.43 -9.17
C GLU A 195 16.11 -12.09 -8.86
N ILE A 196 15.06 -12.11 -8.02
CA ILE A 196 14.31 -10.93 -7.63
C ILE A 196 15.15 -10.04 -6.70
N LEU A 197 15.79 -10.65 -5.70
CA LEU A 197 16.64 -9.94 -4.75
C LEU A 197 17.96 -9.46 -5.38
N GLY A 198 18.40 -10.06 -6.50
CA GLY A 198 19.55 -9.62 -7.27
C GLY A 198 19.24 -8.52 -8.30
N ASN A 199 17.97 -8.21 -8.57
CA ASN A 199 17.61 -7.20 -9.56
C ASN A 199 17.74 -5.78 -8.97
N PRO A 200 18.67 -4.94 -9.45
CA PRO A 200 18.93 -3.62 -8.87
C PRO A 200 17.73 -2.68 -8.95
N ASN A 201 16.87 -2.80 -9.97
CA ASN A 201 15.71 -1.94 -10.12
C ASN A 201 14.59 -2.33 -9.13
N LEU A 202 14.42 -3.62 -8.86
CA LEU A 202 13.49 -4.10 -7.83
C LEU A 202 13.98 -3.73 -6.43
N ILE A 203 15.29 -3.79 -6.17
CA ILE A 203 15.87 -3.32 -4.89
C ILE A 203 15.57 -1.82 -4.70
N LYS A 204 15.79 -0.98 -5.73
CA LYS A 204 15.48 0.46 -5.68
C LYS A 204 14.00 0.71 -5.37
N MET A 205 13.10 -0.07 -5.97
CA MET A 205 11.66 0.04 -5.70
C MET A 205 11.31 -0.40 -4.28
N ASN A 206 11.93 -1.46 -3.75
CA ASN A 206 11.73 -1.90 -2.37
C ASN A 206 12.21 -0.85 -1.37
N ILE A 207 13.38 -0.23 -1.60
CA ILE A 207 13.90 0.89 -0.80
C ILE A 207 12.95 2.09 -0.88
N THR A 208 12.42 2.38 -2.06
CA THR A 208 11.46 3.48 -2.27
C THR A 208 10.20 3.28 -1.44
N ASN A 209 9.61 2.08 -1.47
CA ASN A 209 8.42 1.77 -0.68
C ASN A 209 8.71 1.78 0.83
N PHE A 210 9.86 1.23 1.22
CA PHE A 210 10.32 1.26 2.60
C PHE A 210 10.44 2.69 3.15
N LEU A 211 11.15 3.57 2.45
CA LEU A 211 11.35 4.96 2.87
C LEU A 211 10.05 5.75 2.87
N GLN A 212 9.24 5.64 1.81
CA GLN A 212 7.95 6.35 1.72
C GLN A 212 7.01 5.97 2.87
N LYS A 213 6.85 4.67 3.14
CA LYS A 213 5.98 4.19 4.23
C LYS A 213 6.55 4.51 5.61
N GLY A 214 7.87 4.48 5.75
CA GLY A 214 8.55 4.89 6.98
C GLY A 214 8.34 6.36 7.30
N LEU A 215 8.56 7.24 6.33
CA LEU A 215 8.31 8.67 6.48
C LEU A 215 6.83 8.97 6.76
N MET A 216 5.90 8.27 6.09
CA MET A 216 4.47 8.42 6.37
C MET A 216 4.14 8.08 7.84
N THR A 217 4.65 6.97 8.34
CA THR A 217 4.37 6.55 9.73
C THR A 217 5.00 7.50 10.73
N PHE A 218 6.20 7.98 10.44
CA PHE A 218 6.84 9.03 11.23
C PHE A 218 6.02 10.33 11.22
N ALA A 219 5.46 10.74 10.08
CA ALA A 219 4.58 11.90 9.99
C ALA A 219 3.34 11.74 10.89
N PHE A 220 2.70 10.57 10.92
CA PHE A 220 1.57 10.28 11.82
C PHE A 220 1.96 10.27 13.30
N MET A 221 3.23 10.06 13.63
CA MET A 221 3.72 10.23 14.99
C MET A 221 3.81 11.71 15.36
N ILE A 222 4.45 12.53 14.52
CA ILE A 222 4.81 13.91 14.89
C ILE A 222 3.69 14.93 14.65
N ILE A 223 2.87 14.76 13.60
CA ILE A 223 1.86 15.77 13.22
C ILE A 223 0.88 16.06 14.37
N PRO A 224 0.13 15.08 14.90
CA PRO A 224 -0.83 15.38 15.96
C PRO A 224 -0.16 15.80 17.26
N MET A 225 0.99 15.20 17.60
CA MET A 225 1.72 15.55 18.81
C MET A 225 2.23 17.00 18.77
N THR A 226 2.79 17.44 17.64
CA THR A 226 3.30 18.81 17.49
C THR A 226 2.18 19.83 17.48
N LEU A 227 1.09 19.56 16.74
CA LEU A 227 -0.04 20.49 16.70
C LEU A 227 -0.70 20.70 18.06
N ILE A 228 -0.88 19.63 18.83
CA ILE A 228 -1.51 19.71 20.13
C ILE A 228 -0.55 20.26 21.20
N LYS A 229 0.71 19.79 21.26
CA LYS A 229 1.65 20.17 22.32
C LYS A 229 2.32 21.53 22.11
N ASN A 230 2.65 21.88 20.86
CA ASN A 230 3.44 23.07 20.55
C ASN A 230 2.59 24.24 20.02
N PHE A 231 1.42 23.95 19.46
CA PHE A 231 0.55 24.97 18.86
C PHE A 231 -0.85 25.03 19.49
N ASP A 232 -1.04 24.34 20.63
CA ASP A 232 -2.28 24.35 21.44
C ASP A 232 -3.56 23.99 20.66
N TRP A 233 -3.44 23.17 19.61
CA TRP A 233 -4.59 22.68 18.88
C TRP A 233 -5.33 21.62 19.69
N GLN A 234 -6.66 21.57 19.48
CA GLN A 234 -7.48 20.49 20.02
C GLN A 234 -7.53 19.30 19.07
N MET A 235 -7.72 18.09 19.61
CA MET A 235 -7.89 16.88 18.79
C MET A 235 -9.00 17.05 17.74
N ALA A 236 -10.10 17.74 18.12
CA ALA A 236 -11.22 18.06 17.24
C ALA A 236 -10.85 18.91 16.01
N GLU A 237 -9.70 19.59 16.03
CA GLU A 237 -9.26 20.45 14.94
C GLU A 237 -8.36 19.75 13.93
N LEU A 238 -7.78 18.60 14.28
CA LEU A 238 -6.86 17.85 13.42
C LEU A 238 -7.44 17.50 12.04
N TRP A 239 -8.76 17.31 11.95
CA TRP A 239 -9.40 17.05 10.66
C TRP A 239 -9.17 18.17 9.65
N LYS A 240 -9.00 19.43 10.08
CA LYS A 240 -8.75 20.58 9.19
C LYS A 240 -7.44 20.40 8.42
N VAL A 241 -6.40 19.88 9.09
CA VAL A 241 -5.10 19.58 8.46
C VAL A 241 -5.26 18.45 7.44
N TYR A 242 -5.84 17.34 7.87
CA TYR A 242 -5.97 16.16 7.01
C TYR A 242 -6.93 16.39 5.84
N PHE A 243 -7.99 17.18 6.03
CA PHE A 243 -8.88 17.62 4.94
C PHE A 243 -8.10 18.40 3.88
N SER A 244 -7.29 19.37 4.30
CA SER A 244 -6.45 20.14 3.39
C SER A 244 -5.45 19.23 2.66
N CYS A 245 -4.80 18.32 3.39
CA CYS A 245 -3.86 17.35 2.83
C CYS A 245 -4.52 16.44 1.78
N MET A 246 -5.72 15.93 2.06
CA MET A 246 -6.45 15.06 1.13
C MET A 246 -6.91 15.83 -0.11
N ASN A 247 -7.38 17.06 0.06
CA ASN A 247 -7.83 17.89 -1.07
C ASN A 247 -6.65 18.17 -2.03
N PHE A 248 -5.57 18.73 -1.55
CA PHE A 248 -4.41 19.04 -2.39
C PHE A 248 -3.69 17.79 -2.90
N GLY A 249 -3.52 16.77 -2.05
CA GLY A 249 -2.85 15.52 -2.42
C GLY A 249 -3.59 14.74 -3.50
N ASN A 250 -4.90 14.55 -3.35
CA ASN A 250 -5.71 13.80 -4.31
C ASN A 250 -5.76 14.48 -5.69
N ASN A 251 -5.75 15.82 -5.74
CA ASN A 251 -5.70 16.55 -7.00
C ASN A 251 -4.39 16.33 -7.77
N CYS A 252 -3.29 15.99 -7.09
CA CYS A 252 -2.01 15.68 -7.71
C CYS A 252 -1.88 14.20 -8.12
N MET A 253 -2.69 13.30 -7.56
CA MET A 253 -2.62 11.86 -7.79
C MET A 253 -2.90 11.47 -9.25
N ALA A 254 -4.00 11.98 -9.82
CA ALA A 254 -4.41 11.64 -11.19
C ALA A 254 -3.44 12.22 -12.25
N PRO A 255 -3.00 13.49 -12.19
CA PRO A 255 -1.97 14.00 -13.09
C PRO A 255 -0.65 13.22 -13.02
N ALA A 256 -0.19 12.85 -11.81
CA ALA A 256 1.03 12.06 -11.63
C ALA A 256 0.91 10.69 -12.30
N ALA A 257 -0.20 9.98 -12.07
CA ALA A 257 -0.47 8.69 -12.71
C ALA A 257 -0.52 8.79 -14.24
N ILE A 258 -1.19 9.83 -14.79
CA ILE A 258 -1.29 10.05 -16.24
C ILE A 258 0.10 10.35 -16.85
N LEU A 259 0.89 11.19 -16.21
CA LEU A 259 2.24 11.52 -16.69
C LEU A 259 3.17 10.30 -16.64
N ALA A 260 3.09 9.50 -15.57
CA ALA A 260 3.87 8.29 -15.46
C ALA A 260 3.46 7.24 -16.51
N GLU A 261 2.16 6.87 -16.55
CA GLU A 261 1.69 5.75 -17.38
C GLU A 261 1.62 6.09 -18.88
N LYS A 262 1.13 7.29 -19.23
CA LYS A 262 0.97 7.67 -20.64
C LYS A 262 2.23 8.27 -21.27
N LYS A 263 3.04 9.00 -20.48
CA LYS A 263 4.26 9.65 -20.98
C LYS A 263 5.55 8.97 -20.56
N GLY A 264 5.48 7.87 -19.79
CA GLY A 264 6.64 7.13 -19.32
C GLY A 264 7.50 7.86 -18.26
N LYS A 265 6.99 8.95 -17.67
CA LYS A 265 7.74 9.82 -16.74
C LYS A 265 7.71 9.32 -15.29
N PHE A 266 7.89 8.02 -15.08
CA PHE A 266 7.87 7.42 -13.73
C PHE A 266 8.99 7.97 -12.85
N LYS A 267 10.21 8.02 -13.39
CA LYS A 267 11.40 8.46 -12.66
C LYS A 267 11.28 9.92 -12.22
N GLU A 268 10.85 10.79 -13.10
CA GLU A 268 10.68 12.21 -12.82
C GLU A 268 9.65 12.45 -11.71
N ILE A 269 8.52 11.75 -11.77
CA ILE A 269 7.49 11.86 -10.74
C ILE A 269 7.99 11.35 -9.37
N LEU A 270 8.75 10.24 -9.35
CA LEU A 270 9.36 9.77 -8.10
C LEU A 270 10.34 10.80 -7.53
N ILE A 271 11.22 11.38 -8.36
CA ILE A 271 12.19 12.39 -7.90
C ILE A 271 11.47 13.63 -7.35
N ILE A 272 10.44 14.13 -8.05
CA ILE A 272 9.65 15.27 -7.58
C ILE A 272 9.03 14.96 -6.20
N GLY A 273 8.42 13.80 -6.04
CA GLY A 273 7.85 13.40 -4.75
C GLY A 273 8.89 13.32 -3.63
N ILE A 274 10.10 12.80 -3.92
CA ILE A 274 11.20 12.74 -2.93
C ILE A 274 11.66 14.14 -2.53
N ILE A 275 11.78 15.05 -3.50
CA ILE A 275 12.12 16.47 -3.22
C ILE A 275 11.04 17.10 -2.34
N LEU A 276 9.77 16.85 -2.63
CA LEU A 276 8.66 17.34 -1.81
C LEU A 276 8.72 16.78 -0.38
N PHE A 277 9.12 15.52 -0.17
CA PHE A 277 9.35 14.99 1.18
C PHE A 277 10.48 15.73 1.90
N ALA A 278 11.61 15.98 1.25
CA ALA A 278 12.72 16.73 1.84
C ALA A 278 12.28 18.14 2.25
N ILE A 279 11.65 18.88 1.33
CA ILE A 279 11.14 20.24 1.60
C ILE A 279 10.12 20.21 2.73
N SER A 280 9.16 19.28 2.70
CA SER A 280 8.14 19.12 3.73
C SER A 280 8.74 18.99 5.12
N TYR A 281 9.66 18.05 5.31
CA TYR A 281 10.26 17.83 6.62
C TYR A 281 11.10 19.01 7.11
N LEU A 282 11.80 19.69 6.21
CA LEU A 282 12.50 20.95 6.57
C LEU A 282 11.50 22.01 7.01
N VAL A 283 10.41 22.23 6.26
CA VAL A 283 9.37 23.20 6.63
C VAL A 283 8.72 22.83 7.97
N ILE A 284 8.41 21.54 8.21
CA ILE A 284 7.85 21.02 9.46
C ILE A 284 8.82 21.30 10.62
N GLY A 285 10.10 20.95 10.48
CA GLY A 285 11.08 21.04 11.56
C GLY A 285 11.46 22.47 11.94
N PHE A 286 11.49 23.38 10.97
CA PHE A 286 11.83 24.79 11.20
C PHE A 286 10.60 25.69 11.32
N SER A 287 9.39 25.12 11.45
CA SER A 287 8.15 25.89 11.56
C SER A 287 8.09 26.63 12.91
N SER A 288 7.82 27.93 12.84
CA SER A 288 7.58 28.80 14.00
C SER A 288 6.10 29.06 14.27
N SER A 289 5.20 28.59 13.41
CA SER A 289 3.76 28.75 13.52
C SER A 289 3.00 27.54 13.02
N ALA A 290 1.79 27.33 13.53
CA ALA A 290 0.90 26.26 13.08
C ALA A 290 0.63 26.31 11.58
N THR A 291 0.48 27.49 11.01
CA THR A 291 0.21 27.65 9.56
C THR A 291 1.38 27.13 8.71
N VAL A 292 2.62 27.52 9.06
CA VAL A 292 3.82 27.03 8.34
C VAL A 292 3.97 25.52 8.50
N PHE A 293 3.73 25.00 9.71
CA PHE A 293 3.74 23.56 9.98
C PHE A 293 2.73 22.83 9.08
N VAL A 294 1.48 23.30 9.02
CA VAL A 294 0.41 22.71 8.18
C VAL A 294 0.77 22.77 6.69
N ILE A 295 1.37 23.86 6.20
CA ILE A 295 1.88 23.93 4.83
C ILE A 295 2.90 22.82 4.57
N GLY A 296 3.83 22.59 5.49
CA GLY A 296 4.79 21.48 5.42
C GLY A 296 4.09 20.13 5.33
N VAL A 297 3.06 19.90 6.13
CA VAL A 297 2.27 18.66 6.10
C VAL A 297 1.53 18.49 4.77
N VAL A 298 0.96 19.55 4.22
CA VAL A 298 0.30 19.51 2.90
C VAL A 298 1.30 19.13 1.80
N ILE A 299 2.51 19.73 1.81
CA ILE A 299 3.57 19.38 0.87
C ILE A 299 3.94 17.89 0.98
N PHE A 300 4.02 17.34 2.20
CA PHE A 300 4.25 15.91 2.43
C PHE A 300 3.20 15.06 1.70
N PHE A 301 1.92 15.34 1.92
CA PHE A 301 0.85 14.56 1.34
C PHE A 301 0.73 14.72 -0.18
N ILE A 302 1.13 15.85 -0.75
CA ILE A 302 1.26 16.00 -2.20
C ILE A 302 2.29 15.00 -2.74
N GLY A 303 3.51 14.99 -2.19
CA GLY A 303 4.56 14.03 -2.57
C GLY A 303 4.13 12.57 -2.40
N PHE A 304 3.48 12.26 -1.26
CA PHE A 304 2.96 10.92 -0.96
C PHE A 304 1.94 10.46 -2.00
N ASN A 305 0.93 11.28 -2.30
CA ASN A 305 -0.12 10.93 -3.25
C ASN A 305 0.37 10.88 -4.71
N MET A 306 1.44 11.59 -5.06
CA MET A 306 2.08 11.45 -6.37
C MET A 306 2.75 10.08 -6.54
N HIS A 307 3.34 9.53 -5.48
CA HIS A 307 4.01 8.22 -5.50
C HIS A 307 3.04 7.04 -5.50
N GLU A 308 1.98 7.11 -4.70
CA GLU A 308 1.11 5.97 -4.37
C GLU A 308 0.58 5.23 -5.61
N PRO A 309 0.03 5.91 -6.65
CA PRO A 309 -0.56 5.22 -7.80
C PRO A 309 0.47 4.57 -8.72
N ILE A 310 1.73 5.03 -8.70
CA ILE A 310 2.73 4.63 -9.68
C ILE A 310 3.70 3.56 -9.18
N MET A 311 3.92 3.46 -7.86
CA MET A 311 4.96 2.60 -7.31
C MET A 311 4.71 1.11 -7.55
N GLN A 312 3.49 0.62 -7.31
CA GLN A 312 3.15 -0.78 -7.57
C GLN A 312 3.20 -1.12 -9.05
N SER A 313 2.71 -0.20 -9.90
CA SER A 313 2.77 -0.35 -11.35
C SER A 313 4.22 -0.45 -11.82
N LEU A 314 5.08 0.43 -11.34
CA LEU A 314 6.50 0.44 -11.70
C LEU A 314 7.23 -0.82 -11.24
N ALA A 315 7.00 -1.28 -10.00
CA ALA A 315 7.56 -2.53 -9.50
C ALA A 315 7.12 -3.74 -10.37
N ALA A 316 5.84 -3.76 -10.77
CA ALA A 316 5.30 -4.78 -11.64
C ALA A 316 5.89 -4.73 -13.07
N LYS A 317 6.25 -3.55 -13.58
CA LYS A 317 6.90 -3.39 -14.90
C LYS A 317 8.32 -3.96 -14.93
N PHE A 318 9.07 -3.87 -13.82
CA PHE A 318 10.39 -4.48 -13.69
C PHE A 318 10.35 -6.00 -13.43
N ALA A 319 9.19 -6.55 -13.10
CA ALA A 319 9.02 -7.98 -12.85
C ALA A 319 8.79 -8.77 -14.15
N LYS A 320 9.33 -9.99 -14.21
CA LYS A 320 8.88 -10.99 -15.19
C LYS A 320 7.46 -11.45 -14.82
N VAL A 321 6.68 -11.92 -15.79
CA VAL A 321 5.25 -12.26 -15.58
C VAL A 321 5.09 -13.33 -14.49
N HIS A 322 5.82 -14.45 -14.61
CA HIS A 322 5.76 -15.55 -13.63
C HIS A 322 6.29 -15.18 -12.23
N GLN A 323 7.04 -14.07 -12.11
CA GLN A 323 7.60 -13.56 -10.84
C GLN A 323 6.76 -12.44 -10.22
N ARG A 324 5.77 -11.89 -10.94
CA ARG A 324 5.07 -10.65 -10.57
C ARG A 324 4.42 -10.70 -9.18
N GLY A 325 3.79 -11.84 -8.85
CA GLY A 325 3.18 -12.02 -7.52
C GLY A 325 4.21 -11.96 -6.40
N LEU A 326 5.35 -12.65 -6.57
CA LEU A 326 6.44 -12.66 -5.58
C LEU A 326 7.11 -11.28 -5.47
N VAL A 327 7.35 -10.59 -6.59
CA VAL A 327 7.90 -9.23 -6.62
C VAL A 327 7.02 -8.26 -5.86
N LEU A 328 5.70 -8.26 -6.12
CA LEU A 328 4.76 -7.39 -5.42
C LEU A 328 4.63 -7.76 -3.94
N GLY A 329 4.75 -9.04 -3.59
CA GLY A 329 4.81 -9.50 -2.21
C GLY A 329 6.01 -8.93 -1.46
N ILE A 330 7.22 -9.02 -2.04
CA ILE A 330 8.46 -8.46 -1.45
C ILE A 330 8.37 -6.94 -1.36
N PHE A 331 7.88 -6.29 -2.42
CA PHE A 331 7.67 -4.84 -2.46
C PHE A 331 6.74 -4.37 -1.32
N THR A 332 5.61 -5.04 -1.14
CA THR A 332 4.65 -4.73 -0.08
C THR A 332 5.25 -4.99 1.32
N SER A 333 6.00 -6.09 1.47
CA SER A 333 6.70 -6.42 2.72
C SER A 333 7.73 -5.35 3.07
N ALA A 334 8.49 -4.84 2.10
CA ALA A 334 9.42 -3.73 2.32
C ALA A 334 8.70 -2.48 2.85
N GLY A 335 7.50 -2.17 2.33
CA GLY A 335 6.67 -1.09 2.85
C GLY A 335 6.21 -1.31 4.28
N TYR A 336 5.84 -2.54 4.65
CA TYR A 336 5.47 -2.86 6.04
C TYR A 336 6.63 -2.76 7.01
N VAL A 337 7.84 -3.20 6.60
CA VAL A 337 9.06 -2.96 7.39
C VAL A 337 9.29 -1.46 7.57
N GLY A 338 9.13 -0.67 6.51
CA GLY A 338 9.22 0.78 6.56
C GLY A 338 8.22 1.38 7.55
N THR A 339 6.96 0.96 7.50
CA THR A 339 5.91 1.39 8.43
C THR A 339 6.27 1.08 9.88
N PHE A 340 6.74 -0.13 10.17
CA PHE A 340 7.14 -0.52 11.52
C PHE A 340 8.35 0.29 12.02
N LEU A 341 9.42 0.33 11.23
CA LEU A 341 10.63 1.05 11.61
C LEU A 341 10.43 2.57 11.65
N GLY A 342 9.58 3.12 10.77
CA GLY A 342 9.20 4.53 10.80
C GLY A 342 8.48 4.92 12.09
N GLY A 343 7.61 4.05 12.62
CA GLY A 343 6.98 4.24 13.92
C GLY A 343 7.99 4.10 15.07
N LEU A 344 8.72 2.99 15.11
CA LEU A 344 9.70 2.70 16.17
C LEU A 344 10.78 3.79 16.27
N LEU A 345 11.45 4.11 15.16
CA LEU A 345 12.50 5.12 15.12
C LEU A 345 11.92 6.52 15.31
N GLY A 346 10.72 6.78 14.76
CA GLY A 346 10.02 8.04 14.98
C GLY A 346 9.76 8.31 16.44
N GLY A 347 9.30 7.32 17.20
CA GLY A 347 9.12 7.43 18.64
C GLY A 347 10.43 7.61 19.39
N ALA A 348 11.44 6.79 19.09
CA ALA A 348 12.75 6.85 19.75
C ALA A 348 13.46 8.19 19.51
N PHE A 349 13.42 8.71 18.29
CA PHE A 349 14.05 10.00 17.96
C PHE A 349 13.24 11.20 18.42
N TYR A 350 11.92 11.09 18.53
CA TYR A 350 11.09 12.16 19.10
C TYR A 350 11.48 12.48 20.56
N GLU A 351 11.96 11.47 21.29
CA GLU A 351 12.40 11.63 22.68
C GLU A 351 13.85 12.10 22.79
N SER A 352 14.74 11.60 21.92
CA SER A 352 16.20 11.71 22.11
C SER A 352 16.87 12.78 21.26
N ALA A 353 16.23 13.26 20.18
CA ALA A 353 16.85 14.21 19.25
C ALA A 353 16.05 15.51 19.15
N SER A 354 16.75 16.62 18.85
CA SER A 354 16.05 17.85 18.49
C SER A 354 15.33 17.67 17.14
N MET A 355 14.15 18.25 17.00
CA MET A 355 13.38 18.19 15.75
C MET A 355 14.20 18.71 14.56
N ASN A 356 14.99 19.77 14.76
CA ASN A 356 15.85 20.33 13.70
C ASN A 356 16.90 19.32 13.22
N THR A 357 17.57 18.60 14.12
CA THR A 357 18.53 17.56 13.74
C THR A 357 17.86 16.45 12.96
N LEU A 358 16.71 16.01 13.41
CA LEU A 358 15.96 14.93 12.78
C LEU A 358 15.53 15.25 11.35
N VAL A 359 14.98 16.45 11.11
CA VAL A 359 14.54 16.84 9.77
C VAL A 359 15.71 17.03 8.80
N ILE A 360 16.89 17.45 9.30
CA ILE A 360 18.11 17.51 8.50
C ILE A 360 18.55 16.11 8.08
N VAL A 361 18.54 15.14 9.01
CA VAL A 361 18.86 13.73 8.70
C VAL A 361 17.89 13.19 7.65
N ILE A 362 16.59 13.44 7.81
CA ILE A 362 15.57 13.03 6.83
C ILE A 362 15.84 13.68 5.45
N ALA A 363 16.18 14.96 5.41
CA ALA A 363 16.51 15.64 4.16
C ALA A 363 17.73 15.02 3.47
N VAL A 364 18.78 14.66 4.21
CA VAL A 364 19.95 13.94 3.69
C VAL A 364 19.54 12.56 3.15
N VAL A 365 18.72 11.81 3.88
CA VAL A 365 18.20 10.51 3.41
C VAL A 365 17.40 10.69 2.11
N CYS A 366 16.57 11.72 2.00
CA CYS A 366 15.82 12.03 0.77
C CYS A 366 16.76 12.36 -0.40
N ILE A 367 17.84 13.10 -0.17
CA ILE A 367 18.85 13.39 -1.21
C ILE A 367 19.51 12.09 -1.70
N LEU A 368 19.95 11.23 -0.80
CA LEU A 368 20.53 9.93 -1.15
C LEU A 368 19.53 9.04 -1.89
N TRP A 369 18.27 9.06 -1.47
CA TRP A 369 17.18 8.35 -2.15
C TRP A 369 16.92 8.92 -3.56
N ALA A 370 16.91 10.24 -3.75
CA ALA A 370 16.79 10.86 -5.07
C ALA A 370 17.94 10.43 -6.00
N ILE A 371 19.19 10.43 -5.50
CA ILE A 371 20.37 9.98 -6.25
C ILE A 371 20.18 8.50 -6.66
N LEU A 372 19.70 7.65 -5.75
CA LEU A 372 19.41 6.24 -6.04
C LEU A 372 18.40 6.10 -7.19
N ILE A 373 17.34 6.91 -7.21
CA ILE A 373 16.31 6.86 -8.25
C ILE A 373 16.81 7.43 -9.57
N ILE A 374 17.68 8.43 -9.57
CA ILE A 374 18.31 8.97 -10.80
C ILE A 374 19.03 7.87 -11.58
N THR A 375 19.65 6.91 -10.89
CA THR A 375 20.35 5.78 -11.52
C THR A 375 19.42 4.67 -12.03
N MET A 376 18.10 4.79 -11.85
CA MET A 376 17.12 3.83 -12.35
C MET A 376 16.81 4.12 -13.83
N PRO A 377 16.76 3.11 -14.71
CA PRO A 377 16.31 3.33 -16.09
C PRO A 377 14.81 3.67 -16.11
N ASN A 378 14.40 4.49 -17.08
CA ASN A 378 12.97 4.62 -17.35
C ASN A 378 12.43 3.27 -17.81
N PRO A 379 11.29 2.80 -17.30
CA PRO A 379 10.70 1.57 -17.80
C PRO A 379 10.30 1.79 -19.26
N THR A 380 10.67 0.86 -20.10
CA THR A 380 10.18 0.79 -21.47
C THR A 380 8.65 0.70 -21.48
N LYS A 381 8.00 1.16 -22.55
CA LYS A 381 6.54 1.09 -22.71
C LYS A 381 6.08 -0.34 -22.98
N LYS A 382 6.15 -1.17 -21.94
CA LYS A 382 5.77 -2.58 -22.04
C LYS A 382 4.27 -2.72 -21.98
N LYS A 383 3.69 -3.39 -23.00
CA LYS A 383 2.27 -3.70 -23.10
C LYS A 383 2.03 -5.20 -23.03
N PHE A 384 0.80 -5.56 -22.68
CA PHE A 384 0.29 -6.93 -22.79
C PHE A 384 -0.80 -6.99 -23.85
N ILE A 385 -0.75 -8.06 -24.65
CA ILE A 385 -1.84 -8.46 -25.53
C ILE A 385 -2.28 -9.87 -25.16
N TYR A 386 -3.60 -10.09 -25.14
CA TYR A 386 -4.22 -11.37 -24.84
C TYR A 386 -4.97 -11.83 -26.09
N LEU A 387 -4.58 -12.99 -26.65
CA LEU A 387 -5.13 -13.52 -27.89
C LEU A 387 -5.72 -14.90 -27.62
N SER A 388 -6.92 -15.18 -28.22
CA SER A 388 -7.56 -16.48 -28.09
C SER A 388 -6.76 -17.54 -28.85
N LEU A 389 -6.54 -18.72 -28.25
CA LEU A 389 -5.90 -19.84 -28.89
C LEU A 389 -6.81 -20.51 -29.99
N ASP A 390 -8.09 -20.14 -30.02
CA ASP A 390 -9.02 -20.58 -31.09
C ASP A 390 -8.75 -19.85 -32.42
N GLU A 391 -8.22 -18.61 -32.34
CA GLU A 391 -7.96 -17.75 -33.50
C GLU A 391 -6.48 -17.76 -33.93
N TYR A 392 -5.56 -18.11 -33.04
CA TYR A 392 -4.11 -18.00 -33.26
C TYR A 392 -3.41 -19.33 -33.02
N LYS A 393 -2.66 -19.82 -34.02
CA LYS A 393 -2.00 -21.12 -33.95
C LYS A 393 -0.67 -21.07 -33.22
N LEU A 394 -0.49 -21.97 -32.22
CA LEU A 394 0.74 -22.15 -31.50
C LEU A 394 1.96 -22.58 -32.32
N GLU A 395 1.73 -23.15 -33.49
CA GLU A 395 2.80 -23.57 -34.46
C GLU A 395 3.73 -22.40 -34.81
N ASN A 396 3.21 -21.16 -34.78
CA ASN A 396 3.96 -19.94 -35.03
C ASN A 396 4.65 -19.34 -33.78
N SER A 397 4.57 -19.99 -32.63
CA SER A 397 5.16 -19.45 -31.39
C SER A 397 6.68 -19.21 -31.44
N GLY A 398 7.41 -19.93 -32.31
CA GLY A 398 8.84 -19.66 -32.56
C GLY A 398 9.13 -18.25 -33.10
N LYS A 399 8.14 -17.62 -33.78
CA LYS A 399 8.26 -16.22 -34.25
C LYS A 399 8.16 -15.19 -33.13
N LEU A 400 7.77 -15.60 -31.90
CA LEU A 400 7.73 -14.74 -30.72
C LEU A 400 9.10 -14.58 -30.05
N GLU A 401 10.11 -15.32 -30.45
CA GLU A 401 11.50 -15.21 -29.98
C GLU A 401 12.24 -14.04 -30.66
N THR A 402 11.76 -12.83 -30.45
CA THR A 402 12.34 -11.59 -31.01
C THR A 402 12.68 -10.61 -29.88
N ASN A 403 13.65 -9.73 -30.13
CA ASN A 403 14.06 -8.70 -29.16
C ASN A 403 12.93 -7.74 -28.75
N SER A 404 11.84 -7.69 -29.52
CA SER A 404 10.67 -6.86 -29.26
C SER A 404 9.68 -7.51 -28.29
N ILE A 405 9.74 -8.84 -28.14
CA ILE A 405 8.89 -9.61 -27.25
C ILE A 405 9.71 -10.04 -26.04
N GLU A 406 9.28 -9.60 -24.88
CA GLU A 406 9.99 -9.85 -23.63
C GLU A 406 9.66 -11.23 -23.06
N GLU A 407 8.38 -11.61 -23.14
CA GLU A 407 7.88 -12.84 -22.55
C GLU A 407 6.50 -13.19 -23.14
N TRP A 408 6.22 -14.47 -23.27
CA TRP A 408 4.91 -14.97 -23.61
C TRP A 408 4.59 -16.27 -22.85
N TYR A 409 3.31 -16.51 -22.59
CA TYR A 409 2.85 -17.73 -21.92
C TYR A 409 1.41 -18.07 -22.32
N ILE A 410 1.03 -19.35 -22.08
CA ILE A 410 -0.30 -19.86 -22.35
C ILE A 410 -1.07 -19.98 -21.04
N ASN A 411 -2.27 -19.41 -21.00
CA ASN A 411 -3.24 -19.64 -19.95
C ASN A 411 -4.26 -20.66 -20.47
N ASN A 412 -4.07 -21.93 -20.10
CA ASN A 412 -4.94 -23.02 -20.54
C ASN A 412 -6.36 -22.91 -19.94
N THR A 413 -6.53 -22.28 -18.78
CA THR A 413 -7.82 -22.11 -18.13
C THR A 413 -8.73 -21.15 -18.90
N GLU A 414 -8.16 -20.10 -19.48
CA GLU A 414 -8.89 -19.09 -20.26
C GLU A 414 -8.75 -19.29 -21.77
N ASN A 415 -7.99 -20.31 -22.20
CA ASN A 415 -7.68 -20.61 -23.61
C ASN A 415 -7.09 -19.42 -24.37
N ILE A 416 -6.10 -18.72 -23.73
CA ILE A 416 -5.45 -17.54 -24.29
C ILE A 416 -3.93 -17.65 -24.26
N ILE A 417 -3.28 -16.98 -25.21
CA ILE A 417 -1.86 -16.65 -25.16
C ILE A 417 -1.70 -15.19 -24.72
N ALA A 418 -0.89 -14.95 -23.70
CA ALA A 418 -0.53 -13.63 -23.21
C ALA A 418 0.90 -13.31 -23.66
N ILE A 419 1.07 -12.16 -24.31
CA ILE A 419 2.36 -11.71 -24.85
C ILE A 419 2.70 -10.34 -24.26
N LYS A 420 3.90 -10.24 -23.67
CA LYS A 420 4.49 -8.99 -23.18
C LYS A 420 5.50 -8.49 -24.20
N TYR A 421 5.30 -7.30 -24.71
CA TYR A 421 6.13 -6.73 -25.77
C TYR A 421 6.44 -5.25 -25.50
N ASP A 422 7.49 -4.76 -26.15
CA ASP A 422 7.89 -3.35 -26.11
C ASP A 422 7.15 -2.57 -27.20
N SER A 423 6.22 -1.70 -26.80
CA SER A 423 5.38 -0.95 -27.75
C SER A 423 6.12 0.16 -28.49
N ASP A 424 7.39 0.45 -28.14
CA ASP A 424 8.25 1.35 -28.91
C ASP A 424 8.96 0.60 -30.05
N LEU A 425 9.03 -0.75 -30.00
CA LEU A 425 9.69 -1.58 -31.01
C LEU A 425 8.72 -2.31 -31.92
N ILE A 426 7.51 -2.65 -31.44
CA ILE A 426 6.53 -3.42 -32.21
C ILE A 426 5.11 -2.98 -31.84
N SER A 427 4.23 -2.89 -32.83
CA SER A 427 2.81 -2.53 -32.65
C SER A 427 1.93 -3.72 -32.30
N ASP A 428 0.74 -3.45 -31.71
CA ASP A 428 -0.28 -4.47 -31.41
C ASP A 428 -0.67 -5.30 -32.63
N ILE A 429 -0.69 -4.66 -33.83
CA ILE A 429 -1.05 -5.30 -35.09
C ILE A 429 0.04 -6.25 -35.55
N GLU A 430 1.30 -5.83 -35.44
CA GLU A 430 2.44 -6.67 -35.83
C GLU A 430 2.58 -7.88 -34.92
N VAL A 431 2.39 -7.73 -33.59
CA VAL A 431 2.38 -8.85 -32.64
C VAL A 431 1.29 -9.89 -33.04
N LYS A 432 0.09 -9.41 -33.38
CA LYS A 432 -0.98 -10.30 -33.86
C LYS A 432 -0.60 -11.05 -35.18
N ASN A 433 0.08 -10.36 -36.05
CA ASN A 433 0.50 -10.94 -37.35
C ASN A 433 1.60 -12.01 -37.20
N LEU A 434 2.41 -11.96 -36.13
CA LEU A 434 3.39 -13.01 -35.87
C LEU A 434 2.76 -14.38 -35.60
N LEU A 435 1.53 -14.42 -35.09
CA LEU A 435 0.81 -15.64 -34.75
C LEU A 435 -0.23 -16.07 -35.81
N LYS A 436 -0.52 -15.25 -36.79
CA LYS A 436 -1.32 -15.63 -37.97
C LYS A 436 -0.44 -16.38 -38.94
#